data_5fb957ce5f16a15276e91bc5b335f276
#
_entry.id   5fb957ce5f16a15276e91bc5b335f276
#
_cell.length_a   1.000
_cell.length_b   1.000
_cell.length_c   1.000
_cell.angle_alpha   90.00
_cell.angle_beta   90.00
_cell.angle_gamma   90.00
#
_symmetry.space_group_name_H-M   'P 1'
#
loop_
_entity.id
_entity.type
_entity.pdbx_description
1 polymer ?
#
loop_
_entity_poly.entity_id
_entity_poly.type
_entity_poly.pdbx_seq_one_letter_code
_entity_poly.pdbx_strand_id
1 'polypeptide(L)'
;MNVLVTGAAGYIGSICTEVLLARGYQVIALDNLQEGHAAAVPPKAIFCRIDLGVRSQIEEVFSKHKFDAVMHFAGEALVAKSVREPSTFYAANIACGVNLLDAMTRHGIRKFIFSSTAATYGEPHTVPIPEDHSKNPINPYGKSKLRFEEILSDYRAYTGLNFATLRYFNAAGASAERGEHHRVETHLIPKVLDAALGVIPHLEVFGSDYPTPDGTCVRDYIHVLDIADSHVRALESIEKISGEAFNVGNSRGFSILEVLDAAEKITGRKIPRKLSPRRPGDPAVLVASKDKLQRALGWQAQHSSLEEIIRSAWSWKQKHPRGYTEAASV
;
A
#
# COMPACT_ATOMS: atom_id res chain seq x y z
N MET A 1 14.92 2.67 -18.24
CA MET A 1 14.11 1.46 -18.03
C MET A 1 12.64 1.88 -18.03
N ASN A 2 11.80 1.11 -18.71
CA ASN A 2 10.36 1.33 -18.79
C ASN A 2 9.67 0.44 -17.74
N VAL A 3 8.85 1.03 -16.89
CA VAL A 3 8.16 0.31 -15.80
C VAL A 3 6.66 0.42 -16.00
N LEU A 4 5.97 -0.73 -16.03
CA LEU A 4 4.53 -0.77 -15.91
C LEU A 4 4.14 -0.71 -14.43
N VAL A 5 3.35 0.28 -14.05
CA VAL A 5 2.79 0.41 -12.70
C VAL A 5 1.29 0.14 -12.79
N THR A 6 0.81 -0.91 -12.15
CA THR A 6 -0.63 -1.20 -12.06
C THR A 6 -1.19 -0.69 -10.73
N GLY A 7 -2.44 -0.27 -10.70
CA GLY A 7 -2.99 0.45 -9.55
C GLY A 7 -2.40 1.87 -9.41
N ALA A 8 -1.96 2.43 -10.55
CA ALA A 8 -1.22 3.68 -10.62
C ALA A 8 -2.05 4.93 -10.28
N ALA A 9 -3.36 4.84 -10.27
CA ALA A 9 -4.28 5.90 -9.85
C ALA A 9 -4.66 5.81 -8.36
N GLY A 10 -4.23 4.77 -7.65
CA GLY A 10 -4.38 4.60 -6.21
C GLY A 10 -3.31 5.37 -5.41
N TYR A 11 -3.48 5.42 -4.09
CA TYR A 11 -2.62 6.16 -3.18
C TYR A 11 -1.12 5.81 -3.34
N ILE A 12 -0.74 4.55 -3.07
CA ILE A 12 0.68 4.14 -3.11
C ILE A 12 1.20 4.10 -4.56
N GLY A 13 0.39 3.58 -5.50
CA GLY A 13 0.79 3.45 -6.90
C GLY A 13 1.09 4.79 -7.58
N SER A 14 0.30 5.83 -7.29
CA SER A 14 0.51 7.17 -7.86
C SER A 14 1.80 7.84 -7.34
N ILE A 15 2.09 7.69 -6.03
CA ILE A 15 3.32 8.24 -5.42
C ILE A 15 4.54 7.43 -5.86
N CYS A 16 4.43 6.10 -6.01
CA CYS A 16 5.51 5.30 -6.57
C CYS A 16 5.80 5.68 -8.03
N THR A 17 4.76 5.95 -8.82
CA THR A 17 4.88 6.50 -10.19
C THR A 17 5.60 7.85 -10.20
N GLU A 18 5.27 8.75 -9.28
CA GLU A 18 5.95 10.05 -9.11
C GLU A 18 7.45 9.86 -8.83
N VAL A 19 7.80 8.99 -7.88
CA VAL A 19 9.19 8.71 -7.50
C VAL A 19 9.97 8.07 -8.65
N LEU A 20 9.38 7.12 -9.39
CA LEU A 20 10.00 6.52 -10.58
C LEU A 20 10.32 7.57 -11.63
N LEU A 21 9.37 8.43 -11.98
CA LEU A 21 9.55 9.52 -12.93
C LEU A 21 10.64 10.52 -12.50
N ALA A 22 10.67 10.86 -11.20
CA ALA A 22 11.69 11.73 -10.64
C ALA A 22 13.11 11.11 -10.73
N ARG A 23 13.20 9.77 -10.72
CA ARG A 23 14.46 9.02 -10.91
C ARG A 23 14.80 8.72 -12.38
N GLY A 24 14.05 9.27 -13.33
CA GLY A 24 14.33 9.15 -14.76
C GLY A 24 13.81 7.88 -15.42
N TYR A 25 12.95 7.10 -14.75
CA TYR A 25 12.24 5.98 -15.38
C TYR A 25 11.14 6.48 -16.31
N GLN A 26 10.85 5.72 -17.36
CA GLN A 26 9.64 5.88 -18.15
C GLN A 26 8.54 5.04 -17.49
N VAL A 27 7.36 5.60 -17.30
CA VAL A 27 6.27 4.90 -16.61
C VAL A 27 5.04 4.81 -17.48
N ILE A 28 4.55 3.59 -17.65
CA ILE A 28 3.23 3.30 -18.15
C ILE A 28 2.36 3.01 -16.92
N ALA A 29 1.37 3.88 -16.67
CA ALA A 29 0.48 3.85 -15.53
C ALA A 29 -0.83 3.17 -15.93
N LEU A 30 -1.20 2.08 -15.25
CA LEU A 30 -2.38 1.29 -15.55
C LEU A 30 -3.32 1.26 -14.35
N ASP A 31 -4.61 1.57 -14.59
CA ASP A 31 -5.65 1.53 -13.58
C ASP A 31 -7.04 1.42 -14.25
N ASN A 32 -8.02 0.81 -13.59
CA ASN A 32 -9.40 0.77 -14.08
C ASN A 32 -10.27 1.90 -13.52
N LEU A 33 -9.72 2.69 -12.56
CA LEU A 33 -10.38 3.78 -11.84
C LEU A 33 -11.59 3.35 -10.98
N GLN A 34 -11.66 2.07 -10.59
CA GLN A 34 -12.71 1.61 -9.69
C GLN A 34 -12.55 2.24 -8.29
N GLU A 35 -11.33 2.25 -7.74
CA GLU A 35 -11.00 2.86 -6.46
C GLU A 35 -10.04 4.06 -6.61
N GLY A 36 -9.23 4.07 -7.68
CA GLY A 36 -8.26 5.13 -7.96
C GLY A 36 -8.89 6.38 -8.58
N HIS A 37 -8.09 7.45 -8.64
CA HIS A 37 -8.46 8.75 -9.21
C HIS A 37 -7.54 9.09 -10.37
N ALA A 38 -8.07 9.36 -11.56
CA ALA A 38 -7.27 9.74 -12.72
C ALA A 38 -6.36 10.95 -12.44
N ALA A 39 -6.85 11.91 -11.65
CA ALA A 39 -6.08 13.09 -11.24
C ALA A 39 -4.88 12.79 -10.32
N ALA A 40 -4.81 11.58 -9.72
CA ALA A 40 -3.65 11.15 -8.95
C ALA A 40 -2.48 10.70 -9.84
N VAL A 41 -2.75 10.31 -11.10
CA VAL A 41 -1.69 9.85 -12.01
C VAL A 41 -0.78 11.03 -12.40
N PRO A 42 0.55 10.92 -12.21
CA PRO A 42 1.48 11.96 -12.65
C PRO A 42 1.36 12.25 -14.15
N PRO A 43 1.29 13.51 -14.59
CA PRO A 43 1.03 13.87 -16.00
C PRO A 43 2.14 13.45 -16.98
N LYS A 44 3.34 13.13 -16.47
CA LYS A 44 4.45 12.60 -17.28
C LYS A 44 4.37 11.10 -17.54
N ALA A 45 3.48 10.36 -16.85
CA ALA A 45 3.24 8.95 -17.10
C ALA A 45 2.29 8.77 -18.29
N ILE A 46 2.48 7.72 -19.06
CA ILE A 46 1.50 7.31 -20.08
C ILE A 46 0.38 6.56 -19.37
N PHE A 47 -0.80 7.15 -19.31
CA PHE A 47 -1.93 6.53 -18.61
C PHE A 47 -2.76 5.64 -19.55
N CYS A 48 -2.96 4.40 -19.12
CA CYS A 48 -3.81 3.40 -19.78
C CYS A 48 -4.95 3.02 -18.84
N ARG A 49 -6.17 3.42 -19.15
CA ARG A 49 -7.36 3.00 -18.40
C ARG A 49 -7.81 1.63 -18.89
N ILE A 50 -7.44 0.58 -18.17
CA ILE A 50 -7.83 -0.81 -18.47
C ILE A 50 -8.13 -1.60 -17.20
N ASP A 51 -8.86 -2.71 -17.38
CA ASP A 51 -9.15 -3.67 -16.33
C ASP A 51 -8.30 -4.94 -16.50
N LEU A 52 -7.55 -5.32 -15.45
CA LEU A 52 -6.75 -6.57 -15.44
C LEU A 52 -7.61 -7.84 -15.45
N GLY A 53 -8.91 -7.74 -15.21
CA GLY A 53 -9.86 -8.82 -15.40
C GLY A 53 -10.14 -9.11 -16.89
N VAL A 54 -9.83 -8.17 -17.79
CA VAL A 54 -10.09 -8.27 -19.24
C VAL A 54 -8.79 -8.52 -20.00
N ARG A 55 -8.49 -9.80 -20.30
CA ARG A 55 -7.22 -10.22 -20.93
C ARG A 55 -6.90 -9.49 -22.23
N SER A 56 -7.89 -9.21 -23.08
CA SER A 56 -7.68 -8.51 -24.35
C SER A 56 -7.16 -7.08 -24.15
N GLN A 57 -7.59 -6.37 -23.09
CA GLN A 57 -7.08 -5.04 -22.77
C GLN A 57 -5.62 -5.09 -22.31
N ILE A 58 -5.23 -6.11 -21.54
CA ILE A 58 -3.83 -6.32 -21.14
C ILE A 58 -2.97 -6.54 -22.38
N GLU A 59 -3.37 -7.47 -23.26
CA GLU A 59 -2.64 -7.76 -24.51
C GLU A 59 -2.48 -6.52 -25.40
N GLU A 60 -3.50 -5.68 -25.48
CA GLU A 60 -3.42 -4.42 -26.23
C GLU A 60 -2.34 -3.49 -25.67
N VAL A 61 -2.25 -3.34 -24.33
CA VAL A 61 -1.20 -2.52 -23.71
C VAL A 61 0.18 -3.13 -23.93
N PHE A 62 0.31 -4.46 -23.77
CA PHE A 62 1.59 -5.16 -23.92
C PHE A 62 2.08 -5.17 -25.39
N SER A 63 1.18 -5.12 -26.36
CA SER A 63 1.55 -5.00 -27.77
C SER A 63 1.96 -3.59 -28.18
N LYS A 64 1.37 -2.56 -27.55
CA LYS A 64 1.64 -1.15 -27.86
C LYS A 64 2.86 -0.59 -27.16
N HIS A 65 3.23 -1.14 -26.00
CA HIS A 65 4.30 -0.60 -25.16
C HIS A 65 5.32 -1.67 -24.81
N LYS A 66 6.59 -1.28 -24.70
CA LYS A 66 7.66 -2.16 -24.22
C LYS A 66 7.95 -1.83 -22.75
N PHE A 67 8.00 -2.87 -21.93
CA PHE A 67 8.32 -2.76 -20.50
C PHE A 67 9.53 -3.63 -20.17
N ASP A 68 10.32 -3.18 -19.19
CA ASP A 68 11.42 -3.94 -18.63
C ASP A 68 11.00 -4.63 -17.33
N ALA A 69 10.00 -4.06 -16.63
CA ALA A 69 9.54 -4.52 -15.34
C ALA A 69 8.09 -4.10 -15.04
N VAL A 70 7.49 -4.77 -14.07
CA VAL A 70 6.15 -4.46 -13.54
C VAL A 70 6.23 -4.20 -12.04
N MET A 71 5.58 -3.13 -11.57
CA MET A 71 5.26 -2.89 -10.17
C MET A 71 3.74 -3.02 -9.98
N HIS A 72 3.31 -3.98 -9.16
CA HIS A 72 1.90 -4.36 -9.06
C HIS A 72 1.28 -3.89 -7.76
N PHE A 73 0.53 -2.78 -7.83
CA PHE A 73 -0.26 -2.22 -6.72
C PHE A 73 -1.76 -2.45 -6.88
N ALA A 74 -2.23 -2.81 -8.07
CA ALA A 74 -3.64 -3.05 -8.31
C ALA A 74 -4.19 -4.16 -7.42
N GLY A 75 -5.36 -3.94 -6.84
CA GLY A 75 -6.05 -4.91 -6.00
C GLY A 75 -6.97 -4.24 -4.98
N GLU A 76 -7.88 -5.03 -4.45
CA GLU A 76 -8.76 -4.64 -3.34
C GLU A 76 -8.01 -4.70 -2.01
N ALA A 77 -8.17 -3.68 -1.16
CA ALA A 77 -7.40 -3.53 0.09
C ALA A 77 -8.25 -3.37 1.37
N LEU A 78 -9.57 -3.13 1.24
CA LEU A 78 -10.43 -2.85 2.39
C LEU A 78 -10.75 -4.13 3.20
N VAL A 79 -10.04 -4.35 4.31
CA VAL A 79 -10.15 -5.56 5.15
C VAL A 79 -11.60 -5.86 5.54
N ALA A 80 -12.36 -4.87 6.01
CA ALA A 80 -13.76 -5.07 6.42
C ALA A 80 -14.67 -5.48 5.26
N LYS A 81 -14.42 -5.00 4.03
CA LYS A 81 -15.12 -5.41 2.80
C LYS A 81 -14.78 -6.86 2.47
N SER A 82 -13.53 -7.30 2.69
CA SER A 82 -13.10 -8.65 2.35
C SER A 82 -13.87 -9.75 3.08
N VAL A 83 -14.31 -9.49 4.31
CA VAL A 83 -15.08 -10.44 5.11
C VAL A 83 -16.51 -10.61 4.55
N ARG A 84 -17.09 -9.53 4.02
CA ARG A 84 -18.44 -9.54 3.46
C ARG A 84 -18.49 -10.03 2.00
N GLU A 85 -17.46 -9.71 1.24
CA GLU A 85 -17.38 -9.94 -0.21
C GLU A 85 -16.05 -10.64 -0.60
N PRO A 86 -15.78 -11.88 -0.09
CA PRO A 86 -14.48 -12.53 -0.30
C PRO A 86 -14.18 -12.82 -1.77
N SER A 87 -15.20 -13.11 -2.58
CA SER A 87 -15.03 -13.40 -4.02
C SER A 87 -14.43 -12.22 -4.79
N THR A 88 -14.81 -10.98 -4.45
CA THR A 88 -14.26 -9.76 -5.03
C THR A 88 -12.75 -9.69 -4.81
N PHE A 89 -12.27 -10.05 -3.61
CA PHE A 89 -10.83 -10.04 -3.28
C PHE A 89 -10.05 -11.13 -4.00
N TYR A 90 -10.60 -12.34 -4.14
CA TYR A 90 -9.93 -13.39 -4.91
C TYR A 90 -9.92 -13.08 -6.42
N ALA A 91 -10.97 -12.50 -6.95
CA ALA A 91 -11.00 -12.05 -8.34
C ALA A 91 -9.97 -10.93 -8.60
N ALA A 92 -9.99 -9.86 -7.80
CA ALA A 92 -9.12 -8.71 -7.99
C ALA A 92 -7.65 -9.02 -7.66
N ASN A 93 -7.37 -9.69 -6.54
CA ASN A 93 -6.00 -9.85 -6.04
C ASN A 93 -5.31 -11.11 -6.59
N ILE A 94 -6.05 -12.11 -7.07
CA ILE A 94 -5.47 -13.33 -7.61
C ILE A 94 -5.72 -13.44 -9.11
N ALA A 95 -6.97 -13.51 -9.57
CA ALA A 95 -7.26 -13.78 -10.97
C ALA A 95 -6.72 -12.67 -11.89
N CYS A 96 -6.91 -11.39 -11.53
CA CYS A 96 -6.34 -10.26 -12.27
C CYS A 96 -4.81 -10.28 -12.27
N GLY A 97 -4.18 -10.63 -11.15
CA GLY A 97 -2.74 -10.77 -11.05
C GLY A 97 -2.19 -11.91 -11.93
N VAL A 98 -2.88 -13.06 -11.97
CA VAL A 98 -2.53 -14.18 -12.87
C VAL A 98 -2.64 -13.78 -14.33
N ASN A 99 -3.70 -13.07 -14.74
CA ASN A 99 -3.81 -12.55 -16.10
C ASN A 99 -2.62 -11.67 -16.49
N LEU A 100 -2.15 -10.82 -15.56
CA LEU A 100 -0.97 -9.98 -15.75
C LEU A 100 0.32 -10.80 -15.90
N LEU A 101 0.53 -11.80 -15.01
CA LEU A 101 1.70 -12.70 -15.07
C LEU A 101 1.74 -13.53 -16.37
N ASP A 102 0.58 -13.98 -16.84
CA ASP A 102 0.46 -14.69 -18.13
C ASP A 102 0.88 -13.79 -19.30
N ALA A 103 0.44 -12.54 -19.32
CA ALA A 103 0.85 -11.58 -20.34
C ALA A 103 2.36 -11.29 -20.25
N MET A 104 2.89 -11.06 -19.07
CA MET A 104 4.33 -10.89 -18.85
C MET A 104 5.14 -12.06 -19.41
N THR A 105 4.70 -13.28 -19.13
CA THR A 105 5.36 -14.51 -19.61
C THR A 105 5.38 -14.57 -21.13
N ARG A 106 4.23 -14.32 -21.80
CA ARG A 106 4.13 -14.30 -23.27
C ARG A 106 5.00 -13.24 -23.92
N HIS A 107 5.16 -12.09 -23.27
CA HIS A 107 5.96 -10.97 -23.77
C HIS A 107 7.42 -10.97 -23.25
N GLY A 108 7.84 -12.01 -22.53
CA GLY A 108 9.21 -12.18 -22.05
C GLY A 108 9.64 -11.23 -20.94
N ILE A 109 8.70 -10.61 -20.22
CA ILE A 109 8.99 -9.69 -19.12
C ILE A 109 9.14 -10.50 -17.83
N ARG A 110 10.29 -10.33 -17.15
CA ARG A 110 10.69 -11.20 -16.02
C ARG A 110 10.98 -10.48 -14.72
N LYS A 111 10.69 -9.18 -14.58
CA LYS A 111 10.95 -8.40 -13.38
C LYS A 111 9.62 -7.92 -12.78
N PHE A 112 9.34 -8.35 -11.54
CA PHE A 112 8.06 -8.09 -10.89
C PHE A 112 8.23 -7.69 -9.43
N ILE A 113 7.70 -6.53 -9.03
CA ILE A 113 7.64 -6.11 -7.63
C ILE A 113 6.18 -6.14 -7.17
N PHE A 114 5.93 -6.88 -6.10
CA PHE A 114 4.59 -7.10 -5.59
C PHE A 114 4.31 -6.32 -4.31
N SER A 115 3.22 -5.56 -4.33
CA SER A 115 2.61 -4.89 -3.17
C SER A 115 1.82 -5.90 -2.34
N SER A 116 2.42 -6.37 -1.24
CA SER A 116 1.79 -7.25 -0.27
C SER A 116 1.48 -6.51 1.04
N THR A 117 1.20 -7.23 2.12
CA THR A 117 0.64 -6.67 3.36
C THR A 117 1.10 -7.42 4.60
N ALA A 118 1.19 -6.73 5.73
CA ALA A 118 1.33 -7.33 7.06
C ALA A 118 0.16 -8.24 7.45
N ALA A 119 -1.02 -8.08 6.82
CA ALA A 119 -2.19 -8.93 7.07
C ALA A 119 -1.96 -10.42 6.74
N THR A 120 -0.89 -10.76 6.03
CA THR A 120 -0.45 -12.15 5.78
C THR A 120 -0.02 -12.87 7.05
N TYR A 121 0.44 -12.17 8.07
CA TYR A 121 0.89 -12.75 9.33
C TYR A 121 -0.26 -13.17 10.26
N GLY A 122 -1.38 -12.44 10.21
CA GLY A 122 -2.49 -12.63 11.15
C GLY A 122 -2.15 -12.06 12.53
N GLU A 123 -2.42 -12.82 13.57
CA GLU A 123 -2.13 -12.45 14.96
C GLU A 123 -0.68 -12.81 15.32
N PRO A 124 0.21 -11.83 15.57
CA PRO A 124 1.62 -12.13 15.77
C PRO A 124 1.90 -12.64 17.20
N HIS A 125 2.77 -13.64 17.30
CA HIS A 125 3.31 -14.14 18.57
C HIS A 125 4.67 -13.53 18.93
N THR A 126 5.31 -12.81 18.01
CA THR A 126 6.58 -12.11 18.21
C THR A 126 6.51 -10.72 17.59
N VAL A 127 6.93 -9.70 18.33
CA VAL A 127 6.96 -8.31 17.87
C VAL A 127 8.33 -7.72 18.29
N PRO A 128 9.04 -7.04 17.38
CA PRO A 128 8.75 -6.79 15.96
C PRO A 128 8.65 -8.06 15.13
N ILE A 129 7.74 -8.06 14.13
CA ILE A 129 7.43 -9.23 13.29
C ILE A 129 8.52 -9.42 12.22
N PRO A 130 9.31 -10.52 12.23
CA PRO A 130 10.26 -10.79 11.16
C PRO A 130 9.59 -11.48 9.96
N GLU A 131 10.26 -11.55 8.80
CA GLU A 131 9.68 -12.11 7.58
C GLU A 131 9.50 -13.63 7.60
N ASP A 132 10.24 -14.33 8.44
CA ASP A 132 10.13 -15.78 8.70
C ASP A 132 9.03 -16.13 9.73
N HIS A 133 8.39 -15.14 10.35
CA HIS A 133 7.21 -15.35 11.19
C HIS A 133 6.15 -16.19 10.46
N SER A 134 5.43 -17.03 11.19
CA SER A 134 4.32 -17.82 10.65
C SER A 134 3.28 -16.92 9.95
N LYS A 135 2.78 -17.39 8.82
CA LYS A 135 1.78 -16.71 8.02
C LYS A 135 0.42 -17.38 8.22
N ASN A 136 -0.47 -16.74 8.98
CA ASN A 136 -1.79 -17.25 9.28
C ASN A 136 -2.86 -16.13 9.16
N PRO A 137 -3.13 -15.65 7.94
CA PRO A 137 -4.04 -14.52 7.72
C PRO A 137 -5.46 -14.84 8.19
N ILE A 138 -6.06 -13.93 8.96
CA ILE A 138 -7.37 -14.09 9.61
C ILE A 138 -8.54 -13.54 8.77
N ASN A 139 -8.26 -12.93 7.62
CA ASN A 139 -9.29 -12.37 6.73
C ASN A 139 -8.99 -12.68 5.25
N PRO A 140 -10.00 -12.61 4.36
CA PRO A 140 -9.84 -12.92 2.94
C PRO A 140 -8.85 -12.00 2.21
N TYR A 141 -8.69 -10.74 2.62
CA TYR A 141 -7.69 -9.84 2.07
C TYR A 141 -6.27 -10.40 2.30
N GLY A 142 -5.89 -10.66 3.55
CA GLY A 142 -4.59 -11.23 3.87
C GLY A 142 -4.37 -12.59 3.21
N LYS A 143 -5.42 -13.44 3.16
CA LYS A 143 -5.38 -14.75 2.46
C LYS A 143 -5.12 -14.57 0.97
N SER A 144 -5.81 -13.65 0.29
CA SER A 144 -5.61 -13.40 -1.15
C SER A 144 -4.19 -12.94 -1.48
N LYS A 145 -3.64 -12.03 -0.65
CA LYS A 145 -2.26 -11.55 -0.83
C LYS A 145 -1.25 -12.68 -0.60
N LEU A 146 -1.40 -13.48 0.46
CA LEU A 146 -0.52 -14.62 0.73
C LEU A 146 -0.57 -15.66 -0.41
N ARG A 147 -1.77 -16.01 -0.90
CA ARG A 147 -1.91 -16.93 -2.03
C ARG A 147 -1.23 -16.42 -3.29
N PHE A 148 -1.27 -15.11 -3.53
CA PHE A 148 -0.57 -14.54 -4.68
C PHE A 148 0.96 -14.57 -4.51
N GLU A 149 1.49 -14.42 -3.29
CA GLU A 149 2.93 -14.66 -3.01
C GLU A 149 3.35 -16.10 -3.35
N GLU A 150 2.51 -17.08 -3.02
CA GLU A 150 2.75 -18.51 -3.37
C GLU A 150 2.74 -18.71 -4.89
N ILE A 151 1.77 -18.14 -5.60
CA ILE A 151 1.70 -18.17 -7.07
C ILE A 151 2.95 -17.55 -7.73
N LEU A 152 3.47 -16.44 -7.19
CA LEU A 152 4.71 -15.84 -7.67
C LEU A 152 5.90 -16.80 -7.56
N SER A 153 5.94 -17.63 -6.53
CA SER A 153 6.97 -18.65 -6.35
C SER A 153 6.89 -19.73 -7.43
N ASP A 154 5.66 -20.13 -7.84
CA ASP A 154 5.45 -21.06 -8.95
C ASP A 154 5.90 -20.43 -10.28
N TYR A 155 5.50 -19.18 -10.57
CA TYR A 155 5.97 -18.49 -11.77
C TYR A 155 7.50 -18.36 -11.81
N ARG A 156 8.15 -18.10 -10.67
CA ARG A 156 9.62 -18.11 -10.60
C ARG A 156 10.20 -19.46 -10.98
N ALA A 157 9.66 -20.55 -10.44
CA ALA A 157 10.16 -21.89 -10.68
C ALA A 157 10.00 -22.34 -12.15
N TYR A 158 8.87 -21.99 -12.78
CA TYR A 158 8.51 -22.52 -14.10
C TYR A 158 8.73 -21.57 -15.27
N THR A 159 8.79 -20.23 -15.02
CA THR A 159 8.96 -19.23 -16.10
C THR A 159 10.25 -18.42 -15.97
N GLY A 160 10.97 -18.56 -14.86
CA GLY A 160 12.16 -17.75 -14.58
C GLY A 160 11.84 -16.31 -14.19
N LEU A 161 10.64 -16.06 -13.63
CA LEU A 161 10.26 -14.75 -13.11
C LEU A 161 11.17 -14.34 -11.96
N ASN A 162 11.75 -13.15 -12.01
CA ASN A 162 12.41 -12.52 -10.88
C ASN A 162 11.39 -11.63 -10.18
N PHE A 163 11.08 -11.93 -8.91
CA PHE A 163 10.14 -11.12 -8.13
C PHE A 163 10.66 -10.80 -6.74
N ALA A 164 10.16 -9.72 -6.19
CA ALA A 164 10.27 -9.42 -4.76
C ALA A 164 8.91 -8.97 -4.23
N THR A 165 8.62 -9.34 -2.98
CA THR A 165 7.39 -9.03 -2.29
C THR A 165 7.67 -8.00 -1.18
N LEU A 166 6.90 -6.93 -1.14
CA LEU A 166 7.00 -5.92 -0.10
C LEU A 166 5.71 -5.92 0.74
N ARG A 167 5.82 -6.35 2.01
CA ARG A 167 4.72 -6.43 2.97
C ARG A 167 4.67 -5.15 3.78
N TYR A 168 3.76 -4.24 3.43
CA TYR A 168 3.60 -2.99 4.18
C TYR A 168 2.84 -3.21 5.47
N PHE A 169 3.17 -2.37 6.45
CA PHE A 169 2.36 -2.15 7.63
C PHE A 169 1.35 -1.02 7.36
N ASN A 170 1.35 0.06 8.09
CA ASN A 170 0.38 1.13 7.85
C ASN A 170 1.00 2.24 7.00
N ALA A 171 0.75 2.21 5.70
CA ALA A 171 1.13 3.29 4.80
C ALA A 171 0.42 4.59 5.21
N ALA A 172 1.16 5.69 5.28
CA ALA A 172 0.61 7.00 5.66
C ALA A 172 1.46 8.15 5.11
N GLY A 173 0.98 9.37 5.25
CA GLY A 173 1.66 10.56 4.76
C GLY A 173 1.28 10.92 3.32
N ALA A 174 2.01 11.86 2.75
CA ALA A 174 1.76 12.35 1.40
C ALA A 174 3.07 12.85 0.76
N SER A 175 3.14 12.87 -0.58
CA SER A 175 4.11 13.68 -1.30
C SER A 175 3.67 15.15 -1.34
N ALA A 176 4.45 16.01 -1.97
CA ALA A 176 4.07 17.40 -2.17
C ALA A 176 2.79 17.57 -3.01
N GLU A 177 2.59 16.64 -3.96
CA GLU A 177 1.54 16.70 -4.98
C GLU A 177 0.43 15.64 -4.78
N ARG A 178 0.71 14.53 -4.07
CA ARG A 178 -0.17 13.38 -3.97
C ARG A 178 -0.34 12.91 -2.55
N GLY A 179 -1.56 12.50 -2.20
CA GLY A 179 -1.88 11.98 -0.87
C GLY A 179 -2.99 10.95 -0.89
N GLU A 180 -3.34 10.50 0.28
CA GLU A 180 -4.33 9.45 0.49
C GLU A 180 -5.75 9.98 0.29
N HIS A 181 -6.48 9.38 -0.67
CA HIS A 181 -7.89 9.63 -0.89
C HIS A 181 -8.56 8.35 -1.39
N HIS A 182 -9.28 7.68 -0.51
CA HIS A 182 -10.07 6.50 -0.82
C HIS A 182 -11.54 6.88 -1.00
N ARG A 183 -12.26 6.18 -1.88
CA ARG A 183 -13.72 6.37 -2.05
C ARG A 183 -14.48 6.08 -0.77
N VAL A 184 -14.01 5.08 -0.01
CA VAL A 184 -14.48 4.76 1.34
C VAL A 184 -13.28 4.80 2.28
N GLU A 185 -13.13 5.88 3.05
CA GLU A 185 -11.98 6.04 3.94
C GLU A 185 -12.16 5.26 5.25
N THR A 186 -11.19 4.39 5.55
CA THR A 186 -11.17 3.58 6.78
C THR A 186 -9.88 3.71 7.58
N HIS A 187 -8.85 4.33 7.00
CA HIS A 187 -7.54 4.45 7.64
C HIS A 187 -7.53 5.54 8.70
N LEU A 188 -6.70 5.33 9.73
CA LEU A 188 -6.72 6.17 10.92
C LEU A 188 -6.33 7.62 10.61
N ILE A 189 -5.16 7.84 9.99
CA ILE A 189 -4.62 9.20 9.82
C ILE A 189 -5.55 10.09 8.97
N PRO A 190 -6.07 9.66 7.80
CA PRO A 190 -7.06 10.45 7.08
C PRO A 190 -8.30 10.78 7.91
N LYS A 191 -8.85 9.82 8.66
CA LYS A 191 -10.03 10.05 9.52
C LYS A 191 -9.74 10.99 10.68
N VAL A 192 -8.54 10.94 11.27
CA VAL A 192 -8.07 11.88 12.28
C VAL A 192 -8.06 13.31 11.70
N LEU A 193 -7.54 13.46 10.49
CA LEU A 193 -7.49 14.75 9.79
C LEU A 193 -8.88 15.25 9.36
N ASP A 194 -9.79 14.35 8.96
CA ASP A 194 -11.19 14.68 8.69
C ASP A 194 -11.92 15.17 9.94
N ALA A 195 -11.67 14.56 11.10
CA ALA A 195 -12.20 15.04 12.37
C ALA A 195 -11.60 16.39 12.76
N ALA A 196 -10.31 16.62 12.54
CA ALA A 196 -9.66 17.90 12.77
C ALA A 196 -10.22 19.03 11.87
N LEU A 197 -10.64 18.69 10.64
CA LEU A 197 -11.30 19.63 9.71
C LEU A 197 -12.79 19.81 10.00
N GLY A 198 -13.40 18.99 10.87
CA GLY A 198 -14.84 18.98 11.11
C GLY A 198 -15.66 18.35 9.99
N VAL A 199 -15.02 17.57 9.10
CA VAL A 199 -15.69 16.80 8.03
C VAL A 199 -16.49 15.64 8.65
N ILE A 200 -15.93 15.02 9.71
CA ILE A 200 -16.65 14.07 10.54
C ILE A 200 -16.76 14.60 11.98
N PRO A 201 -17.85 14.28 12.70
CA PRO A 201 -18.11 14.88 14.01
C PRO A 201 -17.14 14.40 15.10
N HIS A 202 -16.62 13.20 14.99
CA HIS A 202 -15.64 12.60 15.91
C HIS A 202 -14.93 11.42 15.27
N LEU A 203 -13.75 11.08 15.81
CA LEU A 203 -13.06 9.82 15.50
C LEU A 203 -13.58 8.72 16.43
N GLU A 204 -13.88 7.55 15.90
CA GLU A 204 -14.11 6.34 16.71
C GLU A 204 -12.78 5.67 17.03
N VAL A 205 -12.51 5.50 18.33
CA VAL A 205 -11.37 4.77 18.89
C VAL A 205 -11.87 3.37 19.30
N PHE A 206 -11.45 2.35 18.57
CA PHE A 206 -11.90 0.97 18.77
C PHE A 206 -11.02 0.23 19.79
N GLY A 207 -11.58 -0.06 20.96
CA GLY A 207 -10.90 -0.68 22.10
C GLY A 207 -10.08 0.32 22.91
N SER A 208 -10.21 0.21 24.23
CA SER A 208 -9.47 0.98 25.25
C SER A 208 -8.92 0.08 26.35
N ASP A 209 -8.91 -1.21 26.09
CA ASP A 209 -8.58 -2.27 27.05
C ASP A 209 -7.56 -3.28 26.49
N TYR A 210 -6.84 -2.92 25.41
CA TYR A 210 -5.72 -3.71 24.90
C TYR A 210 -4.56 -3.77 25.92
N PRO A 211 -3.77 -4.87 25.94
CA PRO A 211 -2.58 -4.97 26.79
C PRO A 211 -1.42 -4.11 26.23
N THR A 212 -1.65 -2.81 26.17
CA THR A 212 -0.74 -1.77 25.67
C THR A 212 -0.66 -0.65 26.71
N PRO A 213 0.34 0.25 26.68
CA PRO A 213 0.53 1.27 27.72
C PRO A 213 -0.67 2.19 27.95
N ASP A 214 -1.44 2.53 26.90
CA ASP A 214 -2.61 3.42 26.98
C ASP A 214 -3.94 2.72 26.72
N GLY A 215 -3.92 1.39 26.56
CA GLY A 215 -5.10 0.56 26.31
C GLY A 215 -5.57 0.56 24.85
N THR A 216 -4.97 1.37 23.95
CA THR A 216 -5.33 1.37 22.52
C THR A 216 -4.36 0.52 21.70
N CYS A 217 -4.78 0.07 20.51
CA CYS A 217 -3.90 -0.75 19.67
C CYS A 217 -2.69 0.04 19.15
N VAL A 218 -1.58 -0.66 18.95
CA VAL A 218 -0.31 -0.10 18.44
C VAL A 218 -0.08 -0.54 17.01
N ARG A 219 0.25 0.41 16.14
CA ARG A 219 0.51 0.18 14.71
C ARG A 219 1.81 0.82 14.27
N ASP A 220 2.49 0.17 13.31
CA ASP A 220 3.68 0.67 12.65
C ASP A 220 3.25 1.51 11.44
N TYR A 221 3.48 2.81 11.50
CA TYR A 221 3.21 3.74 10.40
C TYR A 221 4.48 3.98 9.62
N ILE A 222 4.40 3.81 8.33
CA ILE A 222 5.50 4.02 7.38
C ILE A 222 5.11 5.08 6.36
N HIS A 223 6.00 6.04 6.13
CA HIS A 223 5.72 7.09 5.16
C HIS A 223 5.66 6.53 3.75
N VAL A 224 4.67 6.97 2.97
CA VAL A 224 4.45 6.46 1.61
C VAL A 224 5.62 6.71 0.66
N LEU A 225 6.42 7.77 0.88
CA LEU A 225 7.66 8.00 0.13
C LEU A 225 8.74 6.96 0.46
N ASP A 226 8.84 6.51 1.71
CA ASP A 226 9.75 5.44 2.12
C ASP A 226 9.31 4.09 1.53
N ILE A 227 7.99 3.85 1.41
CA ILE A 227 7.46 2.70 0.66
C ILE A 227 7.89 2.79 -0.81
N ALA A 228 7.70 3.93 -1.46
CA ALA A 228 8.08 4.11 -2.86
C ALA A 228 9.60 3.91 -3.07
N ASP A 229 10.45 4.44 -2.18
CA ASP A 229 11.90 4.20 -2.21
C ASP A 229 12.24 2.71 -2.09
N SER A 230 11.57 1.98 -1.19
CA SER A 230 11.78 0.54 -1.02
C SER A 230 11.45 -0.24 -2.30
N HIS A 231 10.40 0.16 -3.03
CA HIS A 231 10.02 -0.45 -4.32
C HIS A 231 11.07 -0.23 -5.40
N VAL A 232 11.59 1.01 -5.52
CA VAL A 232 12.61 1.31 -6.51
C VAL A 232 13.91 0.56 -6.21
N ARG A 233 14.36 0.53 -4.94
CA ARG A 233 15.53 -0.27 -4.54
C ARG A 233 15.36 -1.75 -4.78
N ALA A 234 14.18 -2.30 -4.52
CA ALA A 234 13.86 -3.69 -4.81
C ALA A 234 13.94 -3.98 -6.32
N LEU A 235 13.42 -3.07 -7.16
CA LEU A 235 13.52 -3.21 -8.61
C LEU A 235 14.96 -3.16 -9.11
N GLU A 236 15.77 -2.22 -8.61
CA GLU A 236 17.18 -2.07 -8.97
C GLU A 236 18.03 -3.28 -8.55
N SER A 237 17.58 -4.01 -7.52
CA SER A 237 18.29 -5.17 -6.97
C SER A 237 17.60 -6.51 -7.29
N ILE A 238 16.59 -6.53 -8.14
CA ILE A 238 15.65 -7.64 -8.31
C ILE A 238 16.30 -9.00 -8.58
N GLU A 239 17.39 -9.03 -9.32
CA GLU A 239 18.10 -10.27 -9.65
C GLU A 239 18.82 -10.87 -8.43
N LYS A 240 19.25 -10.03 -7.48
CA LYS A 240 19.93 -10.44 -6.24
C LYS A 240 18.96 -10.91 -5.15
N ILE A 241 17.73 -10.38 -5.18
CA ILE A 241 16.70 -10.61 -4.13
C ILE A 241 15.51 -11.41 -4.65
N SER A 242 15.63 -12.04 -5.81
CA SER A 242 14.53 -12.76 -6.45
C SER A 242 13.99 -13.90 -5.56
N GLY A 243 12.69 -13.89 -5.35
CA GLY A 243 11.98 -14.86 -4.50
C GLY A 243 11.85 -14.42 -3.04
N GLU A 244 12.38 -13.25 -2.68
CA GLU A 244 12.38 -12.77 -1.31
C GLU A 244 11.15 -11.90 -0.98
N ALA A 245 10.71 -12.02 0.27
CA ALA A 245 9.73 -11.10 0.86
C ALA A 245 10.42 -10.21 1.90
N PHE A 246 9.99 -8.95 1.96
CA PHE A 246 10.51 -7.94 2.89
C PHE A 246 9.38 -7.21 3.59
N ASN A 247 9.53 -7.00 4.88
CA ASN A 247 8.67 -6.09 5.63
C ASN A 247 9.09 -4.63 5.36
N VAL A 248 8.09 -3.79 5.12
CA VAL A 248 8.28 -2.35 4.97
C VAL A 248 7.53 -1.65 6.08
N GLY A 249 8.25 -1.30 7.11
CA GLY A 249 7.78 -0.63 8.31
C GLY A 249 8.91 0.16 8.97
N ASN A 250 8.57 0.86 10.03
CA ASN A 250 9.49 1.73 10.75
C ASN A 250 10.22 1.01 11.91
N SER A 251 9.78 -0.20 12.27
CA SER A 251 10.16 -0.93 13.48
C SER A 251 9.86 -0.18 14.79
N ARG A 252 8.95 0.78 14.70
CA ARG A 252 8.41 1.53 15.83
C ARG A 252 6.90 1.62 15.70
N GLY A 253 6.21 1.19 16.76
CA GLY A 253 4.76 1.29 16.83
C GLY A 253 4.34 2.59 17.53
N PHE A 254 3.15 3.07 17.16
CA PHE A 254 2.46 4.17 17.80
C PHE A 254 1.04 3.74 18.13
N SER A 255 0.57 4.11 19.33
CA SER A 255 -0.81 3.88 19.74
C SER A 255 -1.77 4.85 19.05
N ILE A 256 -3.06 4.56 19.12
CA ILE A 256 -4.08 5.47 18.59
C ILE A 256 -4.04 6.82 19.29
N LEU A 257 -3.82 6.84 20.62
CA LEU A 257 -3.76 8.08 21.40
C LEU A 257 -2.50 8.89 21.05
N GLU A 258 -1.35 8.26 20.86
CA GLU A 258 -0.12 8.95 20.41
C GLU A 258 -0.34 9.61 19.02
N VAL A 259 -1.04 8.94 18.10
CA VAL A 259 -1.38 9.53 16.79
C VAL A 259 -2.31 10.72 16.93
N LEU A 260 -3.31 10.65 17.82
CA LEU A 260 -4.23 11.75 18.10
C LEU A 260 -3.50 12.96 18.70
N ASP A 261 -2.66 12.74 19.69
CA ASP A 261 -1.90 13.80 20.36
C ASP A 261 -0.94 14.51 19.38
N ALA A 262 -0.24 13.73 18.55
CA ALA A 262 0.61 14.28 17.50
C ALA A 262 -0.21 15.08 16.45
N ALA A 263 -1.38 14.61 16.07
CA ALA A 263 -2.25 15.29 15.14
C ALA A 263 -2.83 16.58 15.73
N GLU A 264 -3.26 16.58 16.99
CA GLU A 264 -3.71 17.81 17.69
C GLU A 264 -2.59 18.86 17.73
N LYS A 265 -1.37 18.43 18.05
CA LYS A 265 -0.20 19.33 18.08
C LYS A 265 0.11 19.93 16.70
N ILE A 266 0.06 19.13 15.64
CA ILE A 266 0.42 19.58 14.28
C ILE A 266 -0.68 20.43 13.65
N THR A 267 -1.94 20.05 13.82
CA THR A 267 -3.08 20.76 13.24
C THR A 267 -3.47 22.01 14.02
N GLY A 268 -3.07 22.10 15.30
CA GLY A 268 -3.52 23.13 16.24
C GLY A 268 -5.01 23.01 16.60
N ARG A 269 -5.64 21.85 16.33
CA ARG A 269 -7.08 21.63 16.51
C ARG A 269 -7.33 20.47 17.47
N LYS A 270 -8.35 20.60 18.30
CA LYS A 270 -8.86 19.49 19.10
C LYS A 270 -9.59 18.48 18.21
N ILE A 271 -9.32 17.20 18.44
CA ILE A 271 -9.91 16.12 17.68
C ILE A 271 -10.93 15.38 18.56
N PRO A 272 -12.24 15.61 18.32
CA PRO A 272 -13.28 14.90 19.07
C PRO A 272 -13.14 13.40 18.85
N ARG A 273 -13.23 12.62 19.95
CA ARG A 273 -13.10 11.16 19.92
C ARG A 273 -14.19 10.48 20.73
N LYS A 274 -14.60 9.30 20.28
CA LYS A 274 -15.57 8.44 20.94
C LYS A 274 -14.98 7.04 21.08
N LEU A 275 -15.02 6.49 22.28
CA LEU A 275 -14.60 5.11 22.52
C LEU A 275 -15.67 4.15 22.04
N SER A 276 -15.25 3.09 21.35
CA SER A 276 -16.09 2.02 20.84
C SER A 276 -15.47 0.66 21.20
N PRO A 277 -16.24 -0.43 21.24
CA PRO A 277 -15.72 -1.78 21.47
C PRO A 277 -14.62 -2.16 20.49
N ARG A 278 -13.75 -3.10 20.87
CA ARG A 278 -12.71 -3.64 19.96
C ARG A 278 -13.34 -4.15 18.66
N ARG A 279 -12.62 -3.98 17.56
CA ARG A 279 -12.96 -4.68 16.31
C ARG A 279 -12.57 -6.15 16.44
N PRO A 280 -13.44 -7.10 16.08
CA PRO A 280 -13.08 -8.52 16.06
C PRO A 280 -11.86 -8.77 15.18
N GLY A 281 -10.87 -9.52 15.72
CA GLY A 281 -9.66 -9.88 14.98
C GLY A 281 -8.64 -8.75 14.79
N ASP A 282 -8.74 -7.66 15.58
CA ASP A 282 -7.75 -6.57 15.52
C ASP A 282 -6.64 -6.82 16.56
N PRO A 283 -5.39 -7.15 16.16
CA PRO A 283 -4.30 -7.44 17.10
C PRO A 283 -3.94 -6.22 17.95
N ALA A 284 -3.49 -6.46 19.20
CA ALA A 284 -3.03 -5.42 20.09
C ALA A 284 -1.84 -4.62 19.53
N VAL A 285 -0.85 -5.32 18.95
CA VAL A 285 0.38 -4.72 18.44
C VAL A 285 0.75 -5.31 17.09
N LEU A 286 0.95 -4.46 16.09
CA LEU A 286 1.49 -4.83 14.77
C LEU A 286 2.66 -3.90 14.43
N VAL A 287 3.89 -4.41 14.56
CA VAL A 287 5.13 -3.68 14.29
C VAL A 287 6.09 -4.56 13.49
N ALA A 288 6.65 -4.03 12.42
CA ALA A 288 7.59 -4.72 11.54
C ALA A 288 8.97 -4.88 12.17
N SER A 289 9.71 -5.94 11.86
CA SER A 289 11.18 -5.87 11.78
C SER A 289 11.56 -5.41 10.37
N LYS A 290 12.39 -4.38 10.28
CA LYS A 290 12.94 -3.85 9.01
C LYS A 290 14.34 -4.40 8.69
N ASP A 291 14.89 -5.23 9.56
CA ASP A 291 16.30 -5.64 9.53
C ASP A 291 16.69 -6.36 8.24
N LYS A 292 15.79 -7.20 7.69
CA LYS A 292 16.04 -7.91 6.45
C LYS A 292 16.14 -6.95 5.27
N LEU A 293 15.21 -6.01 5.16
CA LEU A 293 15.19 -5.00 4.09
C LEU A 293 16.44 -4.11 4.16
N GLN A 294 16.83 -3.70 5.37
CA GLN A 294 18.03 -2.90 5.60
C GLN A 294 19.30 -3.66 5.19
N ARG A 295 19.46 -4.92 5.61
CA ARG A 295 20.63 -5.74 5.24
C ARG A 295 20.72 -6.02 3.75
N ALA A 296 19.58 -6.32 3.11
CA ALA A 296 19.56 -6.73 1.71
C ALA A 296 19.72 -5.56 0.73
N LEU A 297 19.12 -4.41 1.02
CA LEU A 297 19.01 -3.27 0.11
C LEU A 297 19.68 -1.98 0.62
N GLY A 298 20.28 -1.99 1.82
CA GLY A 298 20.78 -0.77 2.46
C GLY A 298 19.70 0.27 2.70
N TRP A 299 18.41 -0.19 2.73
CA TRP A 299 17.26 0.71 2.87
C TRP A 299 17.12 1.22 4.30
N GLN A 300 16.82 2.49 4.43
CA GLN A 300 16.47 3.13 5.70
C GLN A 300 15.33 4.11 5.45
N ALA A 301 14.32 4.08 6.33
CA ALA A 301 13.25 5.06 6.30
C ALA A 301 13.80 6.47 6.57
N GLN A 302 13.46 7.42 5.71
CA GLN A 302 13.95 8.81 5.77
C GLN A 302 12.86 9.78 6.30
N HIS A 303 11.59 9.42 6.15
CA HIS A 303 10.41 10.27 6.39
C HIS A 303 9.50 9.74 7.49
N SER A 304 9.92 8.74 8.27
CA SER A 304 9.03 7.94 9.12
C SER A 304 8.94 8.39 10.58
N SER A 305 9.19 9.66 10.90
CA SER A 305 8.73 10.21 12.17
C SER A 305 7.20 10.41 12.12
N LEU A 306 6.51 10.15 13.23
CA LEU A 306 5.05 10.29 13.28
C LEU A 306 4.63 11.73 12.94
N GLU A 307 5.40 12.71 13.40
CA GLU A 307 5.18 14.13 13.14
C GLU A 307 5.30 14.46 11.65
N GLU A 308 6.28 13.89 10.95
CA GLU A 308 6.49 14.12 9.52
C GLU A 308 5.37 13.47 8.69
N ILE A 309 4.99 12.24 9.02
CA ILE A 309 3.87 11.52 8.41
C ILE A 309 2.58 12.35 8.51
N ILE A 310 2.24 12.80 9.73
CA ILE A 310 1.01 13.58 9.95
C ILE A 310 1.10 14.95 9.27
N ARG A 311 2.26 15.62 9.33
CA ARG A 311 2.46 16.94 8.72
C ARG A 311 2.32 16.88 7.20
N SER A 312 2.90 15.90 6.53
CA SER A 312 2.78 15.74 5.08
C SER A 312 1.32 15.45 4.67
N ALA A 313 0.65 14.53 5.38
CA ALA A 313 -0.77 14.23 5.16
C ALA A 313 -1.66 15.46 5.40
N TRP A 314 -1.40 16.22 6.46
CA TRP A 314 -2.14 17.46 6.77
C TRP A 314 -1.96 18.53 5.71
N SER A 315 -0.70 18.77 5.30
CA SER A 315 -0.39 19.73 4.26
C SER A 315 -1.11 19.42 2.93
N TRP A 316 -1.13 18.14 2.54
CA TRP A 316 -1.86 17.70 1.35
C TRP A 316 -3.38 17.87 1.53
N LYS A 317 -3.92 17.46 2.67
CA LYS A 317 -5.36 17.55 2.98
C LYS A 317 -5.86 18.98 3.00
N GLN A 318 -5.06 19.95 3.46
CA GLN A 318 -5.39 21.38 3.42
C GLN A 318 -5.50 21.91 2.00
N LYS A 319 -4.63 21.46 1.09
CA LYS A 319 -4.69 21.82 -0.34
C LYS A 319 -5.83 21.11 -1.07
N HIS A 320 -6.20 19.93 -0.62
CA HIS A 320 -7.19 19.04 -1.22
C HIS A 320 -8.27 18.62 -0.20
N PRO A 321 -9.06 19.55 0.34
CA PRO A 321 -10.01 19.23 1.43
C PRO A 321 -11.07 18.20 1.02
N ARG A 322 -11.38 18.12 -0.28
CA ARG A 322 -12.29 17.12 -0.87
C ARG A 322 -11.57 16.01 -1.65
N GLY A 323 -10.26 15.87 -1.44
CA GLY A 323 -9.43 14.92 -2.19
C GLY A 323 -9.20 15.34 -3.64
N TYR A 324 -8.96 14.35 -4.51
CA TYR A 324 -8.83 14.60 -5.95
C TYR A 324 -10.19 14.99 -6.54
N THR A 325 -10.22 16.09 -7.27
CA THR A 325 -11.38 16.46 -8.07
C THR A 325 -11.28 15.75 -9.41
N GLU A 326 -12.28 14.94 -9.74
CA GLU A 326 -12.38 14.37 -11.09
C GLU A 326 -12.59 15.55 -12.06
N ALA A 327 -11.76 15.63 -13.10
CA ALA A 327 -12.07 16.54 -14.20
C ALA A 327 -13.44 16.13 -14.74
N ALA A 328 -14.35 17.11 -14.86
CA ALA A 328 -15.65 16.87 -15.46
C ALA A 328 -15.41 16.13 -16.79
N SER A 329 -16.02 14.95 -16.93
CA SER A 329 -15.99 14.20 -18.17
C SER A 329 -16.56 15.10 -19.27
N VAL A 330 -15.69 15.55 -20.16
CA VAL A 330 -16.10 16.26 -21.39
C VAL A 330 -16.51 15.21 -22.40
#